data_c46104ab34f9aee6d12c2f5e3d2a5279
#
_entry.id   c46104ab34f9aee6d12c2f5e3d2a5279
#
_cell.length_a   1.000
_cell.length_b   1.000
_cell.length_c   1.000
_cell.angle_alpha   90.00
_cell.angle_beta   90.00
_cell.angle_gamma   90.00
#
_symmetry.space_group_name_H-M   'P 1'
#
loop_
_entity.id
_entity.type
_entity.pdbx_description
1 polymer ?
#
loop_
_entity_poly.entity_id
_entity_poly.type
_entity_poly.pdbx_seq_one_letter_code
_entity_poly.pdbx_strand_id
1 'polypeptide(L)'
;LKAISHITEIKPLESKEFSEKYVTYFTQPLDHNRPELGTFRQRVVVSHVGFDRPTVIVTEGYGASYALSPRYREELSRMFNTNMIFVEYRYFLESTPEPRDWQYLTAESSADDLHAVVEAFKKIYPGKWISTGISKGGQTTMLFRTFYPNDVDISVPYVGPLCYGVEDGRHEPFLRQVGTEEERKKIEDFQLEVLKRKATLLPRFEKHCTEKGYE
;
A
#
# COMPACT_ATOMS: atom_id res chain seq x y z
N LEU A 1 3.59 -3.60 -22.09
CA LEU A 1 4.22 -2.64 -21.17
C LEU A 1 5.05 -1.58 -21.92
N LYS A 2 5.88 -1.95 -22.89
CA LYS A 2 6.73 -1.00 -23.66
C LYS A 2 5.95 0.08 -24.41
N ALA A 3 4.66 -0.12 -24.64
CA ALA A 3 3.78 0.87 -25.28
C ALA A 3 3.23 1.95 -24.33
N ILE A 4 3.44 1.81 -23.03
CA ILE A 4 3.02 2.79 -22.02
C ILE A 4 4.14 3.81 -21.85
N SER A 5 3.91 5.04 -22.31
CA SER A 5 4.92 6.12 -22.34
C SER A 5 5.48 6.52 -20.98
N HIS A 6 4.70 6.32 -19.91
CA HIS A 6 5.10 6.67 -18.55
C HIS A 6 5.97 5.59 -17.85
N ILE A 7 6.11 4.42 -18.44
CA ILE A 7 6.97 3.36 -17.89
C ILE A 7 8.40 3.58 -18.37
N THR A 8 9.31 3.81 -17.42
CA THR A 8 10.73 4.08 -17.69
C THR A 8 11.63 2.85 -17.60
N GLU A 9 11.19 1.84 -16.88
CA GLU A 9 11.98 0.62 -16.65
C GLU A 9 11.07 -0.59 -16.50
N ILE A 10 11.45 -1.72 -17.08
CA ILE A 10 10.71 -2.98 -17.00
C ILE A 10 11.73 -4.08 -16.70
N LYS A 11 11.62 -4.72 -15.53
CA LYS A 11 12.45 -5.86 -15.13
C LYS A 11 11.58 -7.09 -14.90
N PRO A 12 11.87 -8.24 -15.51
CA PRO A 12 11.17 -9.47 -15.21
C PRO A 12 11.43 -9.92 -13.77
N LEU A 13 10.41 -10.49 -13.15
CA LEU A 13 10.48 -11.13 -11.84
C LEU A 13 10.09 -12.60 -11.95
N GLU A 14 10.74 -13.43 -11.14
CA GLU A 14 10.28 -14.81 -10.96
C GLU A 14 8.88 -14.83 -10.37
N SER A 15 8.03 -15.72 -10.86
CA SER A 15 6.70 -15.96 -10.31
C SER A 15 6.34 -17.44 -10.30
N LYS A 16 5.70 -17.87 -9.20
CA LYS A 16 5.08 -19.20 -9.05
C LYS A 16 3.56 -19.14 -9.20
N GLU A 17 3.01 -17.92 -9.29
CA GLU A 17 1.58 -17.64 -9.25
C GLU A 17 1.03 -17.06 -10.56
N PHE A 18 1.89 -16.50 -11.40
CA PHE A 18 1.53 -15.83 -12.65
C PHE A 18 2.40 -16.33 -13.80
N SER A 19 1.85 -16.31 -15.01
CA SER A 19 2.60 -16.64 -16.23
C SER A 19 3.75 -15.67 -16.47
N GLU A 20 3.51 -14.39 -16.16
CA GLU A 20 4.50 -13.33 -16.29
C GLU A 20 4.37 -12.35 -15.13
N LYS A 21 5.50 -11.87 -14.63
CA LYS A 21 5.57 -10.86 -13.57
C LYS A 21 6.71 -9.89 -13.83
N TYR A 22 6.45 -8.61 -13.60
CA TYR A 22 7.42 -7.55 -13.83
C TYR A 22 7.38 -6.52 -12.71
N VAL A 23 8.54 -5.99 -12.32
CA VAL A 23 8.61 -4.70 -11.66
C VAL A 23 8.83 -3.64 -12.72
N THR A 24 8.06 -2.57 -12.63
CA THR A 24 8.13 -1.41 -13.51
C THR A 24 8.22 -0.12 -12.69
N TYR A 25 8.73 0.94 -13.31
CA TYR A 25 8.76 2.26 -12.70
C TYR A 25 7.98 3.23 -13.56
N PHE A 26 6.99 3.83 -12.92
CA PHE A 26 6.11 4.80 -13.54
C PHE A 26 6.60 6.22 -13.23
N THR A 27 6.69 7.08 -14.22
CA THR A 27 7.00 8.51 -13.99
C THR A 27 5.72 9.21 -13.57
N GLN A 28 5.68 9.70 -12.34
CA GLN A 28 4.55 10.43 -11.77
C GLN A 28 4.94 11.88 -11.49
N PRO A 29 4.05 12.85 -11.72
CA PRO A 29 4.25 14.22 -11.25
C PRO A 29 4.28 14.29 -9.71
N LEU A 30 5.06 15.22 -9.16
CA LEU A 30 4.95 15.58 -7.74
C LEU A 30 3.55 16.12 -7.42
N ASP A 31 3.06 16.99 -8.30
CA ASP A 31 1.73 17.58 -8.26
C ASP A 31 1.08 17.39 -9.64
N HIS A 32 -0.01 16.62 -9.70
CA HIS A 32 -0.70 16.31 -10.96
C HIS A 32 -1.38 17.54 -11.59
N ASN A 33 -1.70 18.57 -10.78
CA ASN A 33 -2.25 19.83 -11.24
C ASN A 33 -1.17 20.79 -11.77
N ARG A 34 0.10 20.55 -11.41
CA ARG A 34 1.27 21.38 -11.82
C ARG A 34 2.46 20.48 -12.14
N PRO A 35 2.39 19.70 -13.24
CA PRO A 35 3.40 18.69 -13.57
C PRO A 35 4.80 19.28 -13.85
N GLU A 36 4.89 20.58 -14.13
CA GLU A 36 6.15 21.30 -14.31
C GLU A 36 6.99 21.41 -13.02
N LEU A 37 6.41 21.17 -11.85
CA LEU A 37 7.13 21.22 -10.56
C LEU A 37 8.09 20.03 -10.34
N GLY A 38 8.04 19.03 -11.20
CA GLY A 38 8.93 17.90 -11.17
C GLY A 38 8.20 16.56 -11.11
N THR A 39 8.98 15.50 -11.19
CA THR A 39 8.47 14.12 -11.22
C THR A 39 9.25 13.22 -10.28
N PHE A 40 8.67 12.07 -9.97
CA PHE A 40 9.35 10.99 -9.25
C PHE A 40 9.08 9.64 -9.92
N ARG A 41 9.85 8.64 -9.54
CA ARG A 41 9.66 7.25 -9.99
C ARG A 41 8.76 6.54 -8.99
N GLN A 42 7.67 5.96 -9.46
CA GLN A 42 6.79 5.12 -8.64
C GLN A 42 6.93 3.67 -9.05
N ARG A 43 7.19 2.78 -8.08
CA ARG A 43 7.28 1.35 -8.32
C ARG A 43 5.90 0.74 -8.51
N VAL A 44 5.73 0.02 -9.62
CA VAL A 44 4.51 -0.71 -9.96
C VAL A 44 4.85 -2.14 -10.32
N VAL A 45 4.29 -3.11 -9.60
CA VAL A 45 4.46 -4.53 -9.92
C VAL A 45 3.28 -5.00 -10.75
N VAL A 46 3.58 -5.53 -11.93
CA VAL A 46 2.59 -6.02 -12.89
C VAL A 46 2.67 -7.53 -12.96
N SER A 47 1.55 -8.21 -12.74
CA SER A 47 1.44 -9.67 -12.82
C SER A 47 0.34 -10.03 -13.83
N HIS A 48 0.71 -10.80 -14.86
CA HIS A 48 -0.12 -11.09 -16.00
C HIS A 48 -0.70 -12.50 -15.95
N VAL A 49 -2.01 -12.61 -16.26
CA VAL A 49 -2.72 -13.87 -16.49
C VAL A 49 -3.24 -13.96 -17.91
N GLY A 50 -3.82 -12.86 -18.44
CA GLY A 50 -4.37 -12.79 -19.78
C GLY A 50 -4.99 -11.42 -20.07
N PHE A 51 -4.98 -11.02 -21.35
CA PHE A 51 -5.51 -9.71 -21.76
C PHE A 51 -7.03 -9.60 -21.66
N ASP A 52 -7.74 -10.72 -21.70
CA ASP A 52 -9.19 -10.85 -21.55
C ASP A 52 -9.66 -11.01 -20.10
N ARG A 53 -8.71 -11.10 -19.16
CA ARG A 53 -9.00 -11.32 -17.74
C ARG A 53 -9.27 -10.00 -17.02
N PRO A 54 -10.11 -10.01 -15.97
CA PRO A 54 -10.25 -8.86 -15.09
C PRO A 54 -8.91 -8.47 -14.47
N THR A 55 -8.81 -7.26 -13.94
CA THR A 55 -7.60 -6.74 -13.29
C THR A 55 -7.90 -6.30 -11.87
N VAL A 56 -7.10 -6.75 -10.92
CA VAL A 56 -7.07 -6.22 -9.56
C VAL A 56 -5.96 -5.19 -9.47
N ILE A 57 -6.29 -3.96 -9.08
CA ILE A 57 -5.31 -2.98 -8.64
C ILE A 57 -5.23 -3.01 -7.12
N VAL A 58 -4.04 -3.30 -6.60
CA VAL A 58 -3.75 -3.27 -5.16
C VAL A 58 -3.26 -1.87 -4.82
N THR A 59 -4.08 -1.17 -4.06
CA THR A 59 -3.79 0.17 -3.55
C THR A 59 -3.07 0.03 -2.22
N GLU A 60 -1.78 0.28 -2.21
CA GLU A 60 -0.96 0.17 -1.00
C GLU A 60 -1.09 1.45 -0.15
N GLY A 61 -0.69 1.37 1.10
CA GLY A 61 -0.55 2.52 1.97
C GLY A 61 0.91 2.82 2.34
N TYR A 62 1.80 1.89 1.96
CA TYR A 62 3.20 1.87 2.36
C TYR A 62 4.07 1.34 1.22
N GLY A 63 5.19 0.69 1.57
CA GLY A 63 6.09 0.08 0.60
C GLY A 63 5.59 -1.25 0.04
N ALA A 64 5.91 -1.54 -1.22
CA ALA A 64 5.46 -2.70 -1.98
C ALA A 64 6.51 -3.82 -2.11
N SER A 65 7.51 -3.88 -1.24
CA SER A 65 8.60 -4.86 -1.37
C SER A 65 8.13 -6.32 -1.33
N TYR A 66 7.11 -6.62 -0.54
CA TYR A 66 6.55 -7.97 -0.45
C TYR A 66 5.84 -8.43 -1.74
N ALA A 67 5.36 -7.48 -2.55
CA ALA A 67 4.78 -7.77 -3.86
C ALA A 67 5.81 -8.34 -4.86
N LEU A 68 7.11 -8.14 -4.62
CA LEU A 68 8.20 -8.70 -5.44
C LEU A 68 8.35 -10.22 -5.26
N SER A 69 7.88 -10.77 -4.12
CA SER A 69 8.01 -12.20 -3.83
C SER A 69 7.41 -13.07 -4.94
N PRO A 70 8.11 -14.14 -5.37
CA PRO A 70 7.60 -15.08 -6.38
C PRO A 70 6.27 -15.76 -6.01
N ARG A 71 5.94 -15.82 -4.72
CA ARG A 71 4.73 -16.47 -4.19
C ARG A 71 3.61 -15.49 -3.88
N TYR A 72 3.85 -14.19 -4.04
CA TYR A 72 2.83 -13.21 -3.71
C TYR A 72 1.74 -13.16 -4.79
N ARG A 73 0.52 -13.37 -4.37
CA ARG A 73 -0.72 -13.14 -5.11
C ARG A 73 -1.80 -12.67 -4.13
N GLU A 74 -2.40 -11.55 -4.43
CA GLU A 74 -3.49 -10.98 -3.62
C GLU A 74 -4.73 -11.90 -3.66
N GLU A 75 -5.53 -11.91 -2.59
CA GLU A 75 -6.64 -12.84 -2.39
C GLU A 75 -7.67 -12.80 -3.54
N LEU A 76 -8.17 -11.61 -3.89
CA LEU A 76 -9.15 -11.46 -4.97
C LEU A 76 -8.57 -11.85 -6.33
N SER A 77 -7.28 -11.57 -6.55
CA SER A 77 -6.59 -12.03 -7.76
C SER A 77 -6.53 -13.55 -7.82
N ARG A 78 -6.34 -14.23 -6.69
CA ARG A 78 -6.36 -15.70 -6.60
C ARG A 78 -7.76 -16.26 -6.83
N MET A 79 -8.78 -15.68 -6.16
CA MET A 79 -10.15 -16.14 -6.22
C MET A 79 -10.74 -16.03 -7.64
N PHE A 80 -10.47 -14.93 -8.35
CA PHE A 80 -11.05 -14.63 -9.65
C PHE A 80 -10.10 -14.84 -10.82
N ASN A 81 -8.89 -15.31 -10.58
CA ASN A 81 -7.83 -15.52 -11.56
C ASN A 81 -7.64 -14.30 -12.47
N THR A 82 -7.31 -13.17 -11.85
CA THR A 82 -7.17 -11.87 -12.51
C THR A 82 -5.71 -11.50 -12.74
N ASN A 83 -5.47 -10.57 -13.68
CA ASN A 83 -4.24 -9.78 -13.67
C ASN A 83 -4.13 -9.02 -12.35
N MET A 84 -2.92 -8.64 -11.95
CA MET A 84 -2.71 -7.85 -10.75
C MET A 84 -1.72 -6.72 -11.02
N ILE A 85 -2.10 -5.51 -10.64
CA ILE A 85 -1.25 -4.32 -10.66
C ILE A 85 -1.12 -3.84 -9.22
N PHE A 86 0.09 -3.85 -8.70
CA PHE A 86 0.39 -3.46 -7.34
C PHE A 86 1.16 -2.14 -7.36
N VAL A 87 0.61 -1.09 -6.76
CA VAL A 87 1.18 0.25 -6.79
C VAL A 87 1.76 0.60 -5.41
N GLU A 88 3.08 0.83 -5.35
CA GLU A 88 3.73 1.33 -4.14
C GLU A 88 3.26 2.75 -3.86
N TYR A 89 2.97 3.04 -2.57
CA TYR A 89 2.50 4.36 -2.19
C TYR A 89 3.63 5.40 -2.33
N ARG A 90 3.31 6.61 -2.81
CA ARG A 90 4.30 7.70 -2.89
C ARG A 90 4.97 7.95 -1.54
N TYR A 91 6.24 8.35 -1.53
CA TYR A 91 7.11 8.56 -0.36
C TYR A 91 7.51 7.29 0.40
N PHE A 92 7.28 6.11 -0.15
CA PHE A 92 7.77 4.86 0.42
C PHE A 92 8.80 4.19 -0.49
N LEU A 93 9.85 3.69 0.12
CA LEU A 93 10.94 2.91 -0.51
C LEU A 93 11.38 3.50 -1.86
N GLU A 94 11.21 2.75 -2.95
CA GLU A 94 11.61 3.13 -4.31
C GLU A 94 10.75 4.26 -4.90
N SER A 95 9.59 4.54 -4.29
CA SER A 95 8.65 5.58 -4.71
C SER A 95 8.79 6.88 -3.92
N THR A 96 9.97 7.10 -3.33
CA THR A 96 10.28 8.34 -2.60
C THR A 96 10.84 9.39 -3.57
N PRO A 97 10.21 10.58 -3.68
CA PRO A 97 10.79 11.70 -4.44
C PRO A 97 12.08 12.23 -3.80
N GLU A 98 12.99 12.71 -4.64
CA GLU A 98 14.18 13.44 -4.19
C GLU A 98 14.27 14.79 -4.91
N PRO A 99 14.35 15.92 -4.21
CA PRO A 99 14.33 16.06 -2.73
C PRO A 99 12.95 15.75 -2.15
N ARG A 100 12.93 15.31 -0.87
CA ARG A 100 11.69 15.01 -0.15
C ARG A 100 10.98 16.31 0.24
N ASP A 101 9.90 16.61 -0.44
CA ASP A 101 9.00 17.71 -0.07
C ASP A 101 7.64 17.13 0.33
N TRP A 102 7.38 17.10 1.62
CA TRP A 102 6.21 16.45 2.21
C TRP A 102 4.88 17.13 1.85
N GLN A 103 4.90 18.36 1.30
CA GLN A 103 3.67 19.04 0.86
C GLN A 103 2.89 18.26 -0.21
N TYR A 104 3.59 17.41 -1.00
CA TYR A 104 3.00 16.59 -2.05
C TYR A 104 2.50 15.22 -1.57
N LEU A 105 2.70 14.88 -0.29
CA LEU A 105 2.15 13.66 0.31
C LEU A 105 0.72 13.91 0.77
N THR A 106 -0.21 13.97 -0.17
CA THR A 106 -1.63 14.19 0.09
C THR A 106 -2.47 12.98 -0.35
N ALA A 107 -3.70 12.88 0.18
CA ALA A 107 -4.65 11.85 -0.24
C ALA A 107 -5.02 12.00 -1.72
N GLU A 108 -5.21 13.24 -2.18
CA GLU A 108 -5.52 13.58 -3.57
C GLU A 108 -4.39 13.17 -4.50
N SER A 109 -3.16 13.63 -4.26
CA SER A 109 -2.00 13.25 -5.10
C SER A 109 -1.78 11.74 -5.16
N SER A 110 -2.08 11.02 -4.09
CA SER A 110 -1.99 9.55 -4.08
C SER A 110 -3.09 8.88 -4.90
N ALA A 111 -4.28 9.47 -4.94
CA ALA A 111 -5.37 9.02 -5.80
C ALA A 111 -5.08 9.32 -7.27
N ASP A 112 -4.47 10.48 -7.57
CA ASP A 112 -4.05 10.88 -8.93
C ASP A 112 -3.00 9.91 -9.48
N ASP A 113 -2.06 9.45 -8.66
CA ASP A 113 -1.09 8.43 -9.05
C ASP A 113 -1.78 7.14 -9.49
N LEU A 114 -2.76 6.68 -8.71
CA LEU A 114 -3.53 5.47 -9.02
C LEU A 114 -4.35 5.64 -10.30
N HIS A 115 -4.97 6.80 -10.47
CA HIS A 115 -5.70 7.17 -11.68
C HIS A 115 -4.80 7.09 -12.92
N ALA A 116 -3.64 7.71 -12.88
CA ALA A 116 -2.69 7.68 -13.98
C ALA A 116 -2.26 6.24 -14.36
N VAL A 117 -2.04 5.39 -13.36
CA VAL A 117 -1.73 3.97 -13.57
C VAL A 117 -2.92 3.24 -14.21
N VAL A 118 -4.13 3.42 -13.67
CA VAL A 118 -5.34 2.77 -14.21
C VAL A 118 -5.59 3.17 -15.66
N GLU A 119 -5.54 4.47 -15.98
CA GLU A 119 -5.74 4.98 -17.35
C GLU A 119 -4.70 4.42 -18.33
N ALA A 120 -3.48 4.27 -17.90
CA ALA A 120 -2.43 3.70 -18.73
C ALA A 120 -2.63 2.21 -18.99
N PHE A 121 -3.01 1.45 -17.96
CA PHE A 121 -3.16 -0.01 -18.05
C PHE A 121 -4.50 -0.47 -18.61
N LYS A 122 -5.57 0.33 -18.54
CA LYS A 122 -6.85 0.03 -19.24
C LYS A 122 -6.69 -0.13 -20.75
N LYS A 123 -5.68 0.50 -21.34
CA LYS A 123 -5.33 0.32 -22.76
C LYS A 123 -4.82 -1.09 -23.08
N ILE A 124 -4.30 -1.79 -22.08
CA ILE A 124 -3.80 -3.17 -22.19
C ILE A 124 -4.83 -4.17 -21.65
N TYR A 125 -5.48 -3.82 -20.55
CA TYR A 125 -6.47 -4.65 -19.85
C TYR A 125 -7.84 -3.97 -19.88
N PRO A 126 -8.59 -4.11 -20.98
CA PRO A 126 -9.88 -3.41 -21.16
C PRO A 126 -11.03 -4.04 -20.36
N GLY A 127 -10.81 -5.15 -19.65
CA GLY A 127 -11.81 -5.86 -18.87
C GLY A 127 -12.23 -5.11 -17.60
N LYS A 128 -12.89 -5.85 -16.70
CA LYS A 128 -13.34 -5.32 -15.40
C LYS A 128 -12.16 -5.05 -14.45
N TRP A 129 -12.29 -3.99 -13.67
CA TRP A 129 -11.28 -3.58 -12.69
C TRP A 129 -11.82 -3.61 -11.27
N ILE A 130 -11.01 -4.11 -10.35
CA ILE A 130 -11.29 -4.19 -8.92
C ILE A 130 -10.16 -3.48 -8.19
N SER A 131 -10.47 -2.51 -7.34
CA SER A 131 -9.47 -1.94 -6.41
C SER A 131 -9.58 -2.60 -5.05
N THR A 132 -8.44 -2.89 -4.43
CA THR A 132 -8.38 -3.49 -3.10
C THR A 132 -7.13 -3.06 -2.35
N GLY A 133 -7.19 -3.12 -1.03
CA GLY A 133 -6.06 -2.85 -0.14
C GLY A 133 -6.43 -3.15 1.30
N ILE A 134 -5.43 -3.32 2.15
CA ILE A 134 -5.59 -3.71 3.55
C ILE A 134 -5.12 -2.55 4.46
N SER A 135 -5.85 -2.29 5.54
CA SER A 135 -5.52 -1.26 6.54
C SER A 135 -5.39 0.13 5.88
N LYS A 136 -4.23 0.79 5.93
CA LYS A 136 -3.99 2.04 5.19
C LYS A 136 -4.20 1.86 3.68
N GLY A 137 -3.87 0.71 3.09
CA GLY A 137 -4.21 0.37 1.72
C GLY A 137 -5.73 0.31 1.49
N GLY A 138 -6.50 -0.20 2.46
CA GLY A 138 -7.97 -0.14 2.44
C GLY A 138 -8.49 1.29 2.50
N GLN A 139 -7.88 2.17 3.31
CA GLN A 139 -8.17 3.60 3.31
C GLN A 139 -7.87 4.21 1.94
N THR A 140 -6.72 3.88 1.34
CA THR A 140 -6.35 4.33 -0.01
C THR A 140 -7.37 3.87 -1.07
N THR A 141 -7.88 2.64 -0.95
CA THR A 141 -8.98 2.14 -1.82
C THR A 141 -10.23 3.02 -1.73
N MET A 142 -10.63 3.41 -0.52
CA MET A 142 -11.79 4.29 -0.32
C MET A 142 -11.54 5.69 -0.87
N LEU A 143 -10.37 6.27 -0.60
CA LEU A 143 -9.99 7.58 -1.12
C LEU A 143 -9.93 7.57 -2.65
N PHE A 144 -9.32 6.56 -3.25
CA PHE A 144 -9.26 6.40 -4.70
C PHE A 144 -10.66 6.35 -5.31
N ARG A 145 -11.59 5.57 -4.74
CA ARG A 145 -12.99 5.53 -5.19
C ARG A 145 -13.68 6.89 -5.04
N THR A 146 -13.35 7.66 -4.02
CA THR A 146 -13.95 8.98 -3.78
C THR A 146 -13.53 10.00 -4.82
N PHE A 147 -12.23 10.07 -5.13
CA PHE A 147 -11.69 11.00 -6.12
C PHE A 147 -11.98 10.54 -7.56
N TYR A 148 -11.92 9.23 -7.83
CA TYR A 148 -12.09 8.65 -9.17
C TYR A 148 -13.15 7.54 -9.18
N PRO A 149 -14.45 7.91 -9.07
CA PRO A 149 -15.54 6.95 -8.87
C PRO A 149 -15.76 5.98 -10.05
N ASN A 150 -15.26 6.33 -11.25
CA ASN A 150 -15.45 5.55 -12.47
C ASN A 150 -14.22 4.76 -12.93
N ASP A 151 -13.11 4.84 -12.22
CA ASP A 151 -11.86 4.20 -12.60
C ASP A 151 -11.89 2.69 -12.45
N VAL A 152 -12.64 2.19 -11.49
CA VAL A 152 -12.80 0.76 -11.25
C VAL A 152 -14.26 0.40 -11.08
N ASP A 153 -14.63 -0.83 -11.45
CA ASP A 153 -16.02 -1.31 -11.32
C ASP A 153 -16.38 -1.61 -9.87
N ILE A 154 -15.43 -2.19 -9.10
CA ILE A 154 -15.65 -2.64 -7.74
C ILE A 154 -14.50 -2.14 -6.86
N SER A 155 -14.80 -1.76 -5.63
CA SER A 155 -13.80 -1.45 -4.60
C SER A 155 -14.04 -2.34 -3.37
N VAL A 156 -12.98 -3.01 -2.91
CA VAL A 156 -13.02 -3.93 -1.76
C VAL A 156 -11.97 -3.49 -0.75
N PRO A 157 -12.27 -2.52 0.12
CA PRO A 157 -11.36 -2.09 1.17
C PRO A 157 -11.40 -3.08 2.35
N TYR A 158 -10.29 -3.74 2.64
CA TYR A 158 -10.15 -4.58 3.83
C TYR A 158 -9.71 -3.73 5.03
N VAL A 159 -10.51 -3.77 6.10
CA VAL A 159 -10.22 -3.11 7.39
C VAL A 159 -9.63 -1.70 7.24
N GLY A 160 -10.16 -0.93 6.28
CA GLY A 160 -9.71 0.43 5.98
C GLY A 160 -10.10 1.37 7.13
N PRO A 161 -9.12 2.01 7.83
CA PRO A 161 -9.43 2.90 8.92
C PRO A 161 -9.96 4.25 8.39
N LEU A 162 -11.02 4.76 8.99
CA LEU A 162 -11.48 6.14 8.79
C LEU A 162 -11.01 6.97 9.99
N CYS A 163 -9.83 7.60 9.85
CA CYS A 163 -9.22 8.42 10.88
C CYS A 163 -9.66 9.88 10.73
N TYR A 164 -10.02 10.52 11.82
CA TYR A 164 -10.41 11.95 11.85
C TYR A 164 -9.25 12.88 12.19
N GLY A 165 -8.12 12.32 12.62
CA GLY A 165 -6.92 13.06 12.97
C GLY A 165 -5.88 12.17 13.61
N VAL A 166 -4.74 12.74 13.98
CA VAL A 166 -3.65 12.04 14.70
C VAL A 166 -4.16 11.57 16.07
N GLU A 167 -4.84 12.45 16.78
CA GLU A 167 -5.50 12.16 18.06
C GLU A 167 -6.99 11.89 17.80
N ASP A 168 -7.31 10.66 17.41
CA ASP A 168 -8.70 10.24 17.21
C ASP A 168 -9.34 9.87 18.55
N GLY A 169 -10.15 10.75 19.09
CA GLY A 169 -10.77 10.62 20.41
C GLY A 169 -11.71 9.41 20.58
N ARG A 170 -11.92 8.60 19.55
CA ARG A 170 -12.73 7.36 19.63
C ARG A 170 -11.95 6.18 20.18
N HIS A 171 -10.63 6.18 20.10
CA HIS A 171 -9.80 5.04 20.53
C HIS A 171 -9.85 4.82 22.05
N GLU A 172 -9.64 5.88 22.84
CA GLU A 172 -9.66 5.77 24.30
C GLU A 172 -10.97 5.26 24.88
N PRO A 173 -12.15 5.80 24.52
CA PRO A 173 -13.41 5.28 24.99
C PRO A 173 -13.66 3.82 24.58
N PHE A 174 -13.23 3.42 23.37
CA PHE A 174 -13.34 2.05 22.91
C PHE A 174 -12.47 1.12 23.73
N LEU A 175 -11.18 1.44 23.94
CA LEU A 175 -10.25 0.64 24.71
C LEU A 175 -10.68 0.47 26.17
N ARG A 176 -11.35 1.47 26.74
CA ARG A 176 -11.91 1.40 28.11
C ARG A 176 -13.10 0.44 28.25
N GLN A 177 -13.69 0.00 27.15
CA GLN A 177 -14.89 -0.84 27.14
C GLN A 177 -14.64 -2.25 26.58
N VAL A 178 -13.53 -2.45 25.85
CA VAL A 178 -13.20 -3.77 25.26
C VAL A 178 -12.76 -4.77 26.33
N GLY A 179 -13.33 -5.98 26.26
CA GLY A 179 -13.04 -7.04 27.23
C GLY A 179 -13.61 -6.74 28.63
N THR A 180 -13.15 -7.49 29.60
CA THR A 180 -13.51 -7.28 31.01
C THR A 180 -12.57 -6.27 31.70
N GLU A 181 -13.01 -5.70 32.81
CA GLU A 181 -12.19 -4.82 33.63
C GLU A 181 -10.92 -5.55 34.13
N GLU A 182 -11.07 -6.81 34.52
CA GLU A 182 -9.96 -7.65 34.99
C GLU A 182 -8.89 -7.84 33.89
N GLU A 183 -9.30 -8.10 32.65
CA GLU A 183 -8.38 -8.24 31.53
C GLU A 183 -7.63 -6.94 31.23
N ARG A 184 -8.34 -5.82 31.20
CA ARG A 184 -7.72 -4.49 31.00
C ARG A 184 -6.70 -4.19 32.11
N LYS A 185 -7.06 -4.48 33.37
CA LYS A 185 -6.18 -4.30 34.52
C LYS A 185 -4.91 -5.16 34.41
N LYS A 186 -5.04 -6.41 33.99
CA LYS A 186 -3.87 -7.29 33.78
C LYS A 186 -2.92 -6.74 32.70
N ILE A 187 -3.48 -6.20 31.61
CA ILE A 187 -2.66 -5.58 30.56
C ILE A 187 -1.95 -4.34 31.09
N GLU A 188 -2.65 -3.45 31.80
CA GLU A 188 -2.08 -2.25 32.40
C GLU A 188 -0.97 -2.61 33.39
N ASP A 189 -1.20 -3.56 34.30
CA ASP A 189 -0.23 -4.00 35.29
C ASP A 189 1.01 -4.60 34.62
N PHE A 190 0.83 -5.36 33.55
CA PHE A 190 1.94 -5.90 32.77
C PHE A 190 2.78 -4.79 32.13
N GLN A 191 2.12 -3.80 31.49
CA GLN A 191 2.81 -2.67 30.88
C GLN A 191 3.60 -1.87 31.90
N LEU A 192 2.99 -1.58 33.05
CA LEU A 192 3.65 -0.87 34.17
C LEU A 192 4.85 -1.65 34.70
N GLU A 193 4.73 -2.97 34.84
CA GLU A 193 5.82 -3.83 35.31
C GLU A 193 6.98 -3.88 34.33
N VAL A 194 6.71 -3.91 33.01
CA VAL A 194 7.75 -3.79 31.98
C VAL A 194 8.48 -2.47 32.08
N LEU A 195 7.76 -1.35 32.23
CA LEU A 195 8.36 -0.02 32.39
C LEU A 195 9.21 0.10 33.66
N LYS A 196 8.75 -0.45 34.79
CA LYS A 196 9.52 -0.48 36.04
C LYS A 196 10.83 -1.25 35.89
N ARG A 197 10.83 -2.31 35.08
CA ARG A 197 12.02 -3.15 34.81
C ARG A 197 12.85 -2.68 33.62
N LYS A 198 12.63 -1.47 33.11
CA LYS A 198 13.34 -0.93 31.95
C LYS A 198 14.85 -1.13 32.02
N ALA A 199 15.48 -0.83 33.14
CA ALA A 199 16.93 -0.95 33.30
C ALA A 199 17.46 -2.39 33.10
N THR A 200 16.64 -3.41 33.38
CA THR A 200 17.00 -4.83 33.19
C THR A 200 16.59 -5.35 31.82
N LEU A 201 15.46 -4.90 31.30
CA LEU A 201 14.88 -5.42 30.06
C LEU A 201 15.48 -4.78 28.82
N LEU A 202 15.76 -3.47 28.84
CA LEU A 202 16.23 -2.75 27.66
C LEU A 202 17.52 -3.32 27.07
N PRO A 203 18.58 -3.63 27.86
CA PRO A 203 19.81 -4.21 27.30
C PRO A 203 19.58 -5.58 26.64
N ARG A 204 18.63 -6.37 27.16
CA ARG A 204 18.28 -7.67 26.57
C ARG A 204 17.51 -7.50 25.25
N PHE A 205 16.63 -6.51 25.19
CA PHE A 205 15.88 -6.18 23.99
C PHE A 205 16.80 -5.65 22.89
N GLU A 206 17.71 -4.72 23.22
CA GLU A 206 18.71 -4.17 22.29
C GLU A 206 19.62 -5.27 21.72
N LYS A 207 20.10 -6.18 22.59
CA LYS A 207 20.85 -7.35 22.15
C LYS A 207 20.05 -8.22 21.17
N HIS A 208 18.78 -8.51 21.47
CA HIS A 208 17.91 -9.27 20.58
C HIS A 208 17.70 -8.57 19.23
N CYS A 209 17.46 -7.26 19.23
CA CYS A 209 17.32 -6.48 18.00
C CYS A 209 18.58 -6.56 17.14
N THR A 210 19.75 -6.39 17.75
CA THR A 210 21.04 -6.50 17.05
C THR A 210 21.24 -7.90 16.44
N GLU A 211 20.95 -8.96 17.21
CA GLU A 211 21.06 -10.35 16.74
C GLU A 211 20.11 -10.66 15.57
N LYS A 212 18.98 -9.96 15.49
CA LYS A 212 17.96 -10.11 14.42
C LYS A 212 18.13 -9.13 13.26
N GLY A 213 19.03 -8.17 13.36
CA GLY A 213 19.22 -7.12 12.38
C GLY A 213 18.05 -6.14 12.32
N TYR A 214 17.36 -5.91 13.43
CA TYR A 214 16.35 -4.87 13.58
C TYR A 214 17.05 -3.55 13.94
N GLU A 215 16.65 -2.46 13.27
CA GLU A 215 17.09 -1.09 13.55
C GLU A 215 16.23 -0.42 14.63
#